data_da74369c8573c2fe9193e5a5b98f3c8b
#
_entry.id   da74369c8573c2fe9193e5a5b98f3c8b
#
_cell.length_a   1.000
_cell.length_b   1.000
_cell.length_c   1.000
_cell.angle_alpha   90.00
_cell.angle_beta   90.00
_cell.angle_gamma   90.00
#
_symmetry.space_group_name_H-M   'P 1'
#
loop_
_entity.id
_entity.type
_entity.pdbx_description
1 polymer ?
#
loop_
_entity_poly.entity_id
_entity_poly.type
_entity_poly.pdbx_seq_one_letter_code
_entity_poly.pdbx_strand_id
1 'polypeptide(L)'
;MREVNKYLKAVLVIFLFFIIKVESKILSIGDTDAKVTVKVFSSLTCPHCAKFHETIFNKLKEEYIDNNLVRFEHHAFPLDLAALNAEIIVRCHTNNETKFKLLDEIYKKQKSW
;
A
#
# COMPACT_ATOMS: atom_id res chain seq x y z
N MET A 1 0.36 5.44 -50.04
CA MET A 1 -0.70 5.75 -49.03
C MET A 1 -1.32 4.51 -48.38
N ARG A 2 -1.63 3.45 -49.08
CA ARG A 2 -2.23 2.23 -48.46
C ARG A 2 -1.30 1.52 -47.47
N GLU A 3 -0.01 1.41 -47.77
CA GLU A 3 0.98 0.74 -46.92
C GLU A 3 1.25 1.52 -45.62
N VAL A 4 1.37 2.85 -45.68
CA VAL A 4 1.58 3.72 -44.52
C VAL A 4 0.42 3.58 -43.53
N ASN A 5 -0.81 3.46 -44.03
CA ASN A 5 -2.01 3.30 -43.20
C ASN A 5 -2.05 1.94 -42.48
N LYS A 6 -1.48 0.89 -43.07
CA LYS A 6 -1.36 -0.45 -42.47
C LYS A 6 -0.36 -0.46 -41.31
N TYR A 7 0.79 0.16 -41.48
CA TYR A 7 1.81 0.30 -40.43
C TYR A 7 1.34 1.23 -39.30
N LEU A 8 0.65 2.31 -39.63
CA LEU A 8 0.09 3.23 -38.66
C LEU A 8 -0.96 2.55 -37.77
N LYS A 9 -1.83 1.71 -38.35
CA LYS A 9 -2.81 0.91 -37.59
C LYS A 9 -2.12 -0.14 -36.72
N ALA A 10 -1.08 -0.79 -37.21
CA ALA A 10 -0.31 -1.77 -36.44
C ALA A 10 0.41 -1.11 -35.27
N VAL A 11 1.02 0.05 -35.44
CA VAL A 11 1.65 0.83 -34.38
C VAL A 11 0.63 1.32 -33.34
N LEU A 12 -0.54 1.76 -33.78
CA LEU A 12 -1.62 2.19 -32.89
C LEU A 12 -2.15 1.02 -32.03
N VAL A 13 -2.29 -0.16 -32.63
CA VAL A 13 -2.72 -1.38 -31.89
C VAL A 13 -1.65 -1.81 -30.89
N ILE A 14 -0.36 -1.77 -31.25
CA ILE A 14 0.75 -2.07 -30.35
C ILE A 14 0.80 -1.05 -29.21
N PHE A 15 0.57 0.22 -29.47
CA PHE A 15 0.55 1.28 -28.46
C PHE A 15 -0.60 1.10 -27.47
N LEU A 16 -1.76 0.62 -27.92
CA LEU A 16 -2.91 0.30 -27.05
C LEU A 16 -2.64 -0.89 -26.12
N PHE A 17 -1.80 -1.85 -26.52
CA PHE A 17 -1.39 -2.96 -25.64
C PHE A 17 -0.37 -2.55 -24.58
N PHE A 18 0.33 -1.41 -24.74
CA PHE A 18 1.28 -0.86 -23.78
C PHE A 18 0.65 0.07 -22.73
N ILE A 19 -0.67 0.19 -22.67
CA ILE A 19 -1.34 0.82 -21.54
C ILE A 19 -1.25 -0.16 -20.36
N ILE A 20 -0.07 -0.17 -19.73
CA ILE A 20 0.17 -0.87 -18.47
C ILE A 20 -0.81 -0.25 -17.47
N LYS A 21 -1.79 -1.03 -17.04
CA LYS A 21 -2.62 -0.67 -15.89
C LYS A 21 -1.68 -0.60 -14.68
N VAL A 22 -1.26 0.60 -14.31
CA VAL A 22 -0.64 0.84 -13.00
C VAL A 22 -1.75 0.70 -11.97
N GLU A 23 -1.95 -0.53 -11.50
CA GLU A 23 -2.86 -0.80 -10.41
C GLU A 23 -2.16 -0.40 -9.11
N SER A 24 -2.60 0.69 -8.52
CA SER A 24 -2.19 1.12 -7.18
C SER A 24 -2.72 0.10 -6.16
N LYS A 25 -1.91 -0.92 -5.88
CA LYS A 25 -2.29 -1.98 -4.94
C LYS A 25 -2.32 -1.43 -3.51
N ILE A 26 -3.50 -1.45 -2.90
CA ILE A 26 -3.69 -1.07 -1.49
C ILE A 26 -2.85 -2.00 -0.61
N LEU A 27 -2.10 -1.41 0.32
CA LEU A 27 -1.33 -2.16 1.30
C LEU A 27 -2.27 -2.79 2.33
N SER A 28 -2.44 -4.10 2.26
CA SER A 28 -3.40 -4.83 3.08
C SER A 28 -2.79 -6.10 3.66
N ILE A 29 -3.31 -6.50 4.82
CA ILE A 29 -3.00 -7.76 5.51
C ILE A 29 -4.29 -8.39 6.03
N GLY A 30 -4.32 -9.72 6.10
CA GLY A 30 -5.49 -10.52 6.47
C GLY A 30 -6.18 -11.13 5.27
N ASP A 31 -7.20 -11.93 5.54
CA ASP A 31 -7.95 -12.66 4.52
C ASP A 31 -8.73 -11.72 3.60
N THR A 32 -8.67 -11.97 2.30
CA THR A 32 -9.44 -11.20 1.30
C THR A 32 -10.94 -11.39 1.43
N ASP A 33 -11.37 -12.54 1.96
CA ASP A 33 -12.77 -12.91 2.16
C ASP A 33 -13.30 -12.57 3.55
N ALA A 34 -12.49 -11.92 4.40
CA ALA A 34 -12.91 -11.46 5.72
C ALA A 34 -14.14 -10.55 5.61
N LYS A 35 -15.14 -10.82 6.46
CA LYS A 35 -16.41 -10.06 6.46
C LYS A 35 -16.27 -8.59 6.85
N VAL A 36 -15.22 -8.27 7.59
CA VAL A 36 -14.95 -6.92 8.07
C VAL A 36 -13.63 -6.41 7.47
N THR A 37 -13.66 -5.22 6.89
CA THR A 37 -12.46 -4.52 6.43
C THR A 37 -12.27 -3.26 7.26
N VAL A 38 -11.12 -3.17 7.92
CA VAL A 38 -10.69 -1.97 8.66
C VAL A 38 -9.77 -1.16 7.77
N LYS A 39 -10.17 0.06 7.42
CA LYS A 39 -9.37 1.00 6.62
C LYS A 39 -8.82 2.09 7.52
N VAL A 40 -7.51 2.24 7.52
CA VAL A 40 -6.83 3.25 8.33
C VAL A 40 -6.07 4.20 7.41
N PHE A 41 -6.42 5.47 7.48
CA PHE A 41 -5.72 6.57 6.81
C PHE A 41 -4.71 7.15 7.78
N SER A 42 -3.43 7.00 7.51
CA SER A 42 -2.39 7.38 8.46
C SER A 42 -1.14 7.95 7.80
N SER A 43 -0.41 8.75 8.58
CA SER A 43 0.87 9.34 8.20
C SER A 43 2.00 8.74 9.04
N LEU A 44 3.12 8.43 8.37
CA LEU A 44 4.28 7.84 9.03
C LEU A 44 5.03 8.84 9.96
N THR A 45 4.72 10.13 9.86
CA THR A 45 5.25 11.17 10.77
C THR A 45 4.27 11.56 11.88
N CYS A 46 3.03 11.06 11.88
CA CYS A 46 2.04 11.39 12.89
C CYS A 46 2.25 10.57 14.18
N PRO A 47 2.49 11.21 15.37
CA PRO A 47 2.68 10.50 16.63
C PRO A 47 1.46 9.67 17.07
N HIS A 48 0.26 10.16 16.79
CA HIS A 48 -0.98 9.43 17.11
C HIS A 48 -1.14 8.18 16.24
N CYS A 49 -0.70 8.23 14.97
CA CYS A 49 -0.69 7.06 14.09
C CYS A 49 0.32 6.02 14.57
N ALA A 50 1.50 6.44 15.02
CA ALA A 50 2.49 5.55 15.64
C ALA A 50 1.91 4.88 16.90
N LYS A 51 1.24 5.65 17.77
CA LYS A 51 0.59 5.12 18.98
C LYS A 51 -0.52 4.11 18.66
N PHE A 52 -1.37 4.41 17.67
CA PHE A 52 -2.38 3.48 17.18
C PHE A 52 -1.72 2.17 16.72
N HIS A 53 -0.66 2.26 15.93
CA HIS A 53 0.03 1.08 15.39
C HIS A 53 0.65 0.24 16.52
N GLU A 54 1.30 0.87 17.48
CA GLU A 54 1.92 0.20 18.63
C GLU A 54 0.91 -0.52 19.53
N THR A 55 -0.26 0.09 19.79
CA THR A 55 -1.19 -0.39 20.82
C THR A 55 -2.40 -1.11 20.25
N ILE A 56 -3.04 -0.55 19.21
CA ILE A 56 -4.32 -1.05 18.70
C ILE A 56 -4.09 -2.02 17.54
N PHE A 57 -3.21 -1.68 16.60
CA PHE A 57 -2.96 -2.55 15.44
C PHE A 57 -2.40 -3.91 15.83
N ASN A 58 -1.45 -3.98 16.77
CA ASN A 58 -0.89 -5.25 17.23
C ASN A 58 -1.98 -6.15 17.84
N LYS A 59 -2.85 -5.59 18.67
CA LYS A 59 -3.98 -6.29 19.26
C LYS A 59 -5.00 -6.74 18.21
N LEU A 60 -5.33 -5.84 17.26
CA LEU A 60 -6.21 -6.15 16.14
C LEU A 60 -5.64 -7.29 15.29
N LYS A 61 -4.31 -7.28 15.09
CA LYS A 61 -3.63 -8.32 14.33
C LYS A 61 -3.76 -9.68 15.01
N GLU A 62 -3.38 -9.77 16.26
CA GLU A 62 -3.38 -11.05 17.02
C GLU A 62 -4.79 -11.61 17.21
N GLU A 63 -5.77 -10.76 17.53
CA GLU A 63 -7.11 -11.22 17.89
C GLU A 63 -8.03 -11.44 16.69
N TYR A 64 -7.82 -10.70 15.59
CA TYR A 64 -8.79 -10.69 14.49
C TYR A 64 -8.17 -10.95 13.10
N ILE A 65 -7.05 -10.33 12.77
CA ILE A 65 -6.47 -10.47 11.43
C ILE A 65 -5.89 -11.87 11.24
N ASP A 66 -5.11 -12.35 12.21
CA ASP A 66 -4.48 -13.69 12.17
C ASP A 66 -5.52 -14.82 12.29
N ASN A 67 -6.73 -14.51 12.75
CA ASN A 67 -7.87 -15.41 12.81
C ASN A 67 -8.82 -15.30 11.60
N ASN A 68 -8.43 -14.59 10.55
CA ASN A 68 -9.20 -14.41 9.30
C ASN A 68 -10.57 -13.70 9.49
N LEU A 69 -10.76 -12.98 10.59
CA LEU A 69 -12.01 -12.25 10.89
C LEU A 69 -12.03 -10.87 10.31
N VAL A 70 -10.83 -10.25 10.17
CA VAL A 70 -10.66 -8.88 9.72
C VAL A 70 -9.58 -8.81 8.64
N ARG A 71 -9.88 -8.06 7.58
CA ARG A 71 -8.89 -7.55 6.63
C ARG A 71 -8.53 -6.12 7.03
N PHE A 72 -7.25 -5.83 7.15
CA PHE A 72 -6.74 -4.49 7.46
C PHE A 72 -6.13 -3.85 6.21
N GLU A 73 -6.47 -2.59 5.95
CA GLU A 73 -5.94 -1.79 4.85
C GLU A 73 -5.25 -0.53 5.37
N HIS A 74 -3.98 -0.38 5.04
CA HIS A 74 -3.23 0.85 5.28
C HIS A 74 -3.35 1.77 4.06
N HIS A 75 -3.98 2.92 4.27
CA HIS A 75 -4.09 3.99 3.28
C HIS A 75 -3.15 5.13 3.67
N ALA A 76 -2.15 5.39 2.84
CA ALA A 76 -1.22 6.49 3.06
C ALA A 76 -1.94 7.83 3.03
N PHE A 77 -1.76 8.61 4.08
CA PHE A 77 -2.20 9.99 4.18
C PHE A 77 -1.02 10.86 4.67
N PRO A 78 0.02 11.06 3.84
CA PRO A 78 1.23 11.75 4.25
C PRO A 78 0.93 13.22 4.55
N LEU A 79 1.27 13.66 5.77
CA LEU A 79 1.09 15.04 6.23
C LEU A 79 2.25 15.95 5.81
N ASP A 80 3.38 15.36 5.45
CA ASP A 80 4.60 16.06 5.05
C ASP A 80 5.44 15.23 4.06
N LEU A 81 6.51 15.83 3.56
CA LEU A 81 7.40 15.19 2.58
C LEU A 81 8.16 13.99 3.16
N ALA A 82 8.51 14.02 4.46
CA ALA A 82 9.19 12.91 5.11
C ALA A 82 8.26 11.68 5.16
N ALA A 83 7.00 11.87 5.52
CA ALA A 83 6.00 10.82 5.50
C ALA A 83 5.79 10.24 4.09
N LEU A 84 5.75 11.10 3.06
CA LEU A 84 5.60 10.68 1.68
C LEU A 84 6.80 9.82 1.23
N ASN A 85 8.01 10.25 1.52
CA ASN A 85 9.22 9.49 1.17
C ASN A 85 9.27 8.14 1.90
N ALA A 86 8.89 8.09 3.17
CA ALA A 86 8.82 6.86 3.94
C ALA A 86 7.78 5.88 3.35
N GLU A 87 6.61 6.36 2.94
CA GLU A 87 5.59 5.55 2.25
C GLU A 87 6.10 4.98 0.91
N ILE A 88 6.85 5.76 0.14
CA ILE A 88 7.45 5.29 -1.11
C ILE A 88 8.42 4.14 -0.81
N ILE A 89 9.28 4.27 0.21
CA ILE A 89 10.23 3.22 0.61
C ILE A 89 9.48 1.94 1.01
N VAL A 90 8.43 2.04 1.82
CA VAL A 90 7.60 0.89 2.19
C VAL A 90 7.03 0.20 0.96
N ARG A 91 6.53 0.96 -0.01
CA ARG A 91 5.88 0.43 -1.21
C ARG A 91 6.83 -0.18 -2.23
N CYS A 92 8.14 0.13 -2.16
CA CYS A 92 9.15 -0.48 -3.02
C CYS A 92 9.34 -1.99 -2.78
N HIS A 93 8.92 -2.51 -1.63
CA HIS A 93 8.95 -3.95 -1.37
C HIS A 93 7.81 -4.67 -2.10
N THR A 94 8.02 -5.94 -2.45
CA THR A 94 7.04 -6.73 -3.22
C THR A 94 6.02 -7.44 -2.32
N ASN A 95 6.45 -7.88 -1.13
CA ASN A 95 5.66 -8.68 -0.21
C ASN A 95 4.97 -7.79 0.84
N ASN A 96 3.65 -7.96 1.01
CA ASN A 96 2.87 -7.19 1.98
C ASN A 96 3.31 -7.42 3.43
N GLU A 97 3.69 -8.64 3.80
CA GLU A 97 4.19 -8.92 5.15
C GLU A 97 5.46 -8.11 5.45
N THR A 98 6.40 -8.07 4.51
CA THR A 98 7.62 -7.24 4.62
C THR A 98 7.28 -5.75 4.72
N LYS A 99 6.31 -5.28 3.94
CA LYS A 99 5.83 -3.89 4.01
C LYS A 99 5.27 -3.55 5.39
N PHE A 100 4.47 -4.43 5.98
CA PHE A 100 3.93 -4.21 7.33
C PHE A 100 5.00 -4.27 8.42
N LYS A 101 5.98 -5.16 8.31
CA LYS A 101 7.16 -5.17 9.20
C LYS A 101 7.93 -3.86 9.11
N LEU A 102 8.12 -3.33 7.91
CA LEU A 102 8.81 -2.06 7.72
C LEU A 102 7.98 -0.87 8.25
N LEU A 103 6.65 -0.86 8.06
CA LEU A 103 5.76 0.11 8.69
C LEU A 103 5.91 0.12 10.22
N ASP A 104 5.91 -1.07 10.83
CA ASP A 104 6.08 -1.24 12.28
C ASP A 104 7.41 -0.64 12.76
N GLU A 105 8.51 -0.95 12.06
CA GLU A 105 9.83 -0.39 12.40
C GLU A 105 9.91 1.13 12.22
N ILE A 106 9.29 1.67 11.17
CA ILE A 106 9.25 3.11 10.93
C ILE A 106 8.49 3.81 12.06
N TYR A 107 7.33 3.29 12.47
CA TYR A 107 6.56 3.84 13.57
C TYR A 107 7.31 3.74 14.90
N LYS A 108 7.92 2.61 15.22
CA LYS A 108 8.72 2.42 16.44
C LYS A 108 9.89 3.41 16.52
N LYS A 109 10.52 3.70 15.40
CA LYS A 109 11.67 4.60 15.30
C LYS A 109 11.31 6.03 14.90
N GLN A 110 10.03 6.40 14.91
CA GLN A 110 9.54 7.69 14.41
C GLN A 110 10.27 8.92 14.99
N LYS A 111 10.77 8.84 16.21
CA LYS A 111 11.50 9.94 16.87
C LYS A 111 12.97 10.05 16.45
N SER A 112 13.49 9.11 15.67
CA SER A 112 14.90 9.00 15.32
C SER A 112 15.23 9.23 13.85
N TRP A 113 14.22 9.48 13.05
CA TRP A 113 14.39 9.76 11.61
C TRP A 113 13.63 11.01 11.18
#